data_ffa2ca8991de65b9a7dc9b8366f22b89
#
_entry.id   ffa2ca8991de65b9a7dc9b8366f22b89
#
_cell.length_a   1.000
_cell.length_b   1.000
_cell.length_c   1.000
_cell.angle_alpha   90.00
_cell.angle_beta   90.00
_cell.angle_gamma   90.00
#
_symmetry.space_group_name_H-M   'P 1'
#
loop_
_entity.id
_entity.type
_entity.pdbx_description
1 polymer ?
#
loop_
_entity_poly.entity_id
_entity_poly.type
_entity_poly.pdbx_seq_one_letter_code
_entity_poly.pdbx_strand_id
1 'polypeptide(L)'
;MKKLLLSLMVLSCISAYAQTNAKPEYVYTEASDLTLIGKIHKDTPNPYHRVDTAKFKGFTRSENGQVRMSSGIAVVFKTNSPSITVKSVFRTPGYPTNTNGYSGRGYDLYIREGGEWIYARSGVPSERDLNAPISLVSDMDGQMKECLMYLPLYSEMKSVQIGVEKGYVLEAMDNPFRHRIGVFGSSFTHGSSTSRSGMTYVAQLSRNTGLHMLSLGCSGNSKLQSYFADVLCAAEVDALLFDAFSNPNVAMMKERFFPFVEKLVKAHPGKPLIFQRTIYRESRNFNKATDASERAKIETADSLMNLAMKKYPDIHYIYPVAHSKDHNATVDGTHPDNYGYTLWAKSIEKPLLKILKKYNIK
;
A
#
# COMPACT_ATOMS: atom_id res chain seq x y z
N MET A 1 24.34 2.35 -67.55
CA MET A 1 24.66 3.08 -66.32
C MET A 1 23.46 3.28 -65.36
N LYS A 2 22.21 3.52 -65.82
CA LYS A 2 21.04 3.74 -64.94
C LYS A 2 20.57 2.49 -64.14
N LYS A 3 20.79 1.27 -64.61
CA LYS A 3 20.42 0.03 -63.91
C LYS A 3 21.39 -0.35 -62.77
N LEU A 4 22.64 0.10 -62.82
CA LEU A 4 23.64 -0.18 -61.80
C LEU A 4 23.48 0.74 -60.57
N LEU A 5 23.01 1.97 -60.74
CA LEU A 5 22.72 2.89 -59.66
C LEU A 5 21.48 2.50 -58.84
N LEU A 6 20.47 1.85 -59.46
CA LEU A 6 19.26 1.39 -58.72
C LEU A 6 19.55 0.19 -57.84
N SER A 7 20.49 -0.70 -58.21
CA SER A 7 20.92 -1.82 -57.40
C SER A 7 21.71 -1.43 -56.15
N LEU A 8 22.52 -0.35 -56.22
CA LEU A 8 23.26 0.16 -55.07
C LEU A 8 22.34 0.88 -54.04
N MET A 9 21.28 1.54 -54.52
CA MET A 9 20.32 2.23 -53.62
C MET A 9 19.42 1.23 -52.86
N VAL A 10 19.09 0.09 -53.43
CA VAL A 10 18.32 -0.96 -52.78
C VAL A 10 19.14 -1.70 -51.71
N LEU A 11 20.45 -1.89 -51.92
CA LEU A 11 21.34 -2.53 -50.94
C LEU A 11 21.60 -1.62 -49.71
N SER A 12 21.63 -0.30 -49.88
CA SER A 12 21.81 0.65 -48.74
C SER A 12 20.57 0.79 -47.85
N CYS A 13 19.39 0.51 -48.37
CA CYS A 13 18.16 0.49 -47.57
C CYS A 13 17.94 -0.80 -46.76
N ILE A 14 18.59 -1.92 -47.17
CA ILE A 14 18.45 -3.21 -46.45
C ILE A 14 19.40 -3.30 -45.24
N SER A 15 20.50 -2.57 -45.24
CA SER A 15 21.43 -2.54 -44.10
C SER A 15 20.96 -1.73 -42.90
N ALA A 16 19.89 -0.91 -43.02
CA ALA A 16 19.33 -0.13 -41.93
C ALA A 16 18.26 -0.91 -41.11
N TYR A 17 17.81 -2.09 -41.54
CA TYR A 17 16.79 -2.90 -40.89
C TYR A 17 17.31 -4.14 -40.15
N ALA A 18 18.63 -4.36 -40.11
CA ALA A 18 19.23 -5.35 -39.23
C ALA A 18 19.48 -4.77 -37.83
N GLN A 19 18.45 -4.19 -37.20
CA GLN A 19 18.45 -3.97 -35.79
C GLN A 19 18.36 -5.36 -35.14
N THR A 20 19.46 -5.79 -34.56
CA THR A 20 19.62 -7.08 -33.91
C THR A 20 18.49 -7.27 -32.88
N ASN A 21 17.62 -8.27 -33.11
CA ASN A 21 16.63 -8.78 -32.13
C ASN A 21 17.31 -9.47 -30.93
N ALA A 22 18.45 -8.98 -30.47
CA ALA A 22 19.07 -9.43 -29.25
C ALA A 22 18.21 -8.95 -28.08
N LYS A 23 17.71 -9.88 -27.27
CA LYS A 23 17.01 -9.53 -26.04
C LYS A 23 17.92 -8.65 -25.18
N PRO A 24 17.43 -7.56 -24.59
CA PRO A 24 18.26 -6.72 -23.72
C PRO A 24 18.83 -7.52 -22.56
N GLU A 25 20.10 -7.28 -22.24
CA GLU A 25 20.75 -7.80 -21.04
C GLU A 25 20.35 -6.89 -19.87
N TYR A 26 19.89 -7.46 -18.75
CA TYR A 26 19.47 -6.73 -17.57
C TYR A 26 20.49 -6.84 -16.44
N VAL A 27 20.74 -5.70 -15.78
CA VAL A 27 21.45 -5.64 -14.50
C VAL A 27 20.40 -5.46 -13.39
N TYR A 28 20.52 -6.27 -12.35
CA TYR A 28 19.57 -6.31 -11.23
C TYR A 28 20.18 -5.72 -9.98
N THR A 29 19.43 -4.83 -9.32
CA THR A 29 19.78 -4.23 -8.03
C THR A 29 18.73 -4.63 -6.99
N GLU A 30 19.16 -5.04 -5.79
CA GLU A 30 18.25 -5.36 -4.70
C GLU A 30 17.49 -4.09 -4.28
N ALA A 31 16.18 -4.17 -4.13
CA ALA A 31 15.34 -3.02 -3.83
C ALA A 31 15.62 -2.41 -2.44
N SER A 32 16.24 -3.18 -1.52
CA SER A 32 16.73 -2.66 -0.24
C SER A 32 17.94 -1.75 -0.36
N ASP A 33 18.69 -1.81 -1.47
CA ASP A 33 19.81 -0.93 -1.76
C ASP A 33 19.36 0.41 -2.38
N LEU A 34 18.07 0.49 -2.71
CA LEU A 34 17.36 1.70 -3.13
C LEU A 34 16.58 2.28 -1.93
N THR A 35 15.60 3.14 -2.16
CA THR A 35 14.82 3.74 -1.07
C THR A 35 13.50 3.02 -0.85
N LEU A 36 13.40 2.28 0.27
CA LEU A 36 12.16 1.66 0.72
C LEU A 36 11.33 2.64 1.55
N ILE A 37 10.05 2.75 1.23
CA ILE A 37 9.07 3.62 1.91
C ILE A 37 7.83 2.83 2.35
N GLY A 38 6.96 3.44 3.15
CA GLY A 38 5.66 2.86 3.55
C GLY A 38 5.71 1.90 4.75
N LYS A 39 6.88 1.68 5.37
CA LYS A 39 7.06 0.82 6.56
C LYS A 39 6.76 1.58 7.84
N ILE A 40 6.01 0.94 8.76
CA ILE A 40 5.77 1.50 10.09
C ILE A 40 7.08 1.54 10.92
N HIS A 41 7.91 0.50 10.85
CA HIS A 41 9.25 0.47 11.39
C HIS A 41 10.28 0.42 10.26
N LYS A 42 11.26 1.34 10.27
CA LYS A 42 12.32 1.40 9.26
C LYS A 42 13.23 0.18 9.35
N ASP A 43 13.66 -0.13 10.58
CA ASP A 43 14.65 -1.17 10.85
C ASP A 43 13.95 -2.47 11.21
N THR A 44 13.95 -3.41 10.27
CA THR A 44 13.47 -4.78 10.45
C THR A 44 14.54 -5.73 9.89
N PRO A 45 14.76 -6.92 10.49
CA PRO A 45 15.80 -7.87 10.03
C PRO A 45 15.63 -8.27 8.56
N ASN A 46 14.38 -8.35 8.08
CA ASN A 46 14.07 -8.45 6.66
C ASN A 46 13.54 -7.09 6.18
N PRO A 47 14.15 -6.44 5.18
CA PRO A 47 13.77 -5.08 4.74
C PRO A 47 12.33 -4.98 4.23
N TYR A 48 11.72 -6.10 3.83
CA TYR A 48 10.35 -6.15 3.32
C TYR A 48 9.29 -6.47 4.39
N HIS A 49 9.69 -6.66 5.65
CA HIS A 49 8.77 -6.81 6.77
C HIS A 49 8.33 -5.46 7.31
N ARG A 50 7.07 -5.34 7.72
CA ARG A 50 6.53 -4.13 8.33
C ARG A 50 6.85 -4.02 9.81
N VAL A 51 6.99 -5.17 10.50
CA VAL A 51 7.27 -5.29 11.93
C VAL A 51 8.34 -6.34 12.18
N ASP A 52 9.25 -6.06 13.11
CA ASP A 52 10.18 -7.06 13.64
C ASP A 52 9.47 -7.97 14.64
N THR A 53 9.14 -9.20 14.22
CA THR A 53 8.47 -10.20 15.05
C THR A 53 9.41 -10.90 16.05
N ALA A 54 10.73 -10.63 15.99
CA ALA A 54 11.65 -11.03 17.05
C ALA A 54 11.64 -10.04 18.22
N LYS A 55 11.40 -8.75 17.94
CA LYS A 55 11.27 -7.69 18.95
C LYS A 55 9.86 -7.64 19.55
N PHE A 56 8.82 -7.61 18.71
CA PHE A 56 7.43 -7.54 19.16
C PHE A 56 6.80 -8.91 19.26
N LYS A 57 6.25 -9.24 20.42
CA LYS A 57 5.68 -10.56 20.75
C LYS A 57 4.16 -10.48 20.97
N GLY A 58 3.53 -11.65 21.12
CA GLY A 58 2.08 -11.75 21.37
C GLY A 58 1.24 -12.03 20.13
N PHE A 59 1.81 -11.93 18.95
CA PHE A 59 1.10 -12.22 17.69
C PHE A 59 0.69 -13.70 17.60
N THR A 60 -0.55 -13.93 17.21
CA THR A 60 -0.99 -15.24 16.73
C THR A 60 -0.21 -15.63 15.46
N ARG A 61 -0.28 -16.91 15.06
CA ARG A 61 0.37 -17.38 13.81
C ARG A 61 -0.06 -16.56 12.59
N SER A 62 -1.36 -16.24 12.50
CA SER A 62 -1.92 -15.44 11.40
C SER A 62 -1.39 -14.01 11.40
N GLU A 63 -1.44 -13.33 12.54
CA GLU A 63 -0.93 -11.96 12.70
C GLU A 63 0.56 -11.87 12.41
N ASN A 64 1.34 -12.83 12.95
CA ASN A 64 2.78 -12.92 12.70
C ASN A 64 3.10 -13.03 11.20
N GLY A 65 2.33 -13.84 10.46
CA GLY A 65 2.44 -13.92 9.01
C GLY A 65 2.11 -12.59 8.34
N GLN A 66 0.99 -11.95 8.73
CA GLN A 66 0.51 -10.74 8.08
C GLN A 66 1.42 -9.52 8.30
N VAL A 67 1.99 -9.32 9.49
CA VAL A 67 2.89 -8.19 9.75
C VAL A 67 4.23 -8.29 9.01
N ARG A 68 4.55 -9.47 8.48
CA ARG A 68 5.72 -9.73 7.61
C ARG A 68 5.41 -9.59 6.12
N MET A 69 4.15 -9.46 5.72
CA MET A 69 3.78 -9.16 4.34
C MET A 69 4.12 -7.71 3.98
N SER A 70 4.36 -7.46 2.70
CA SER A 70 4.86 -6.17 2.21
C SER A 70 3.78 -5.11 1.92
N SER A 71 2.54 -5.32 2.36
CA SER A 71 1.44 -4.37 2.14
C SER A 71 1.81 -2.93 2.53
N GLY A 72 1.67 -2.01 1.57
CA GLY A 72 1.96 -0.59 1.72
C GLY A 72 3.45 -0.23 1.56
N ILE A 73 4.36 -1.21 1.51
CA ILE A 73 5.76 -0.96 1.19
C ILE A 73 5.88 -0.64 -0.30
N ALA A 74 6.69 0.35 -0.63
CA ALA A 74 7.06 0.68 -1.99
C ALA A 74 8.55 1.00 -2.08
N VAL A 75 9.09 0.93 -3.30
CA VAL A 75 10.44 1.32 -3.65
C VAL A 75 10.38 2.59 -4.49
N VAL A 76 11.18 3.59 -4.17
CA VAL A 76 11.36 4.77 -5.00
C VAL A 76 12.78 4.83 -5.53
N PHE A 77 12.92 5.14 -6.81
CA PHE A 77 14.20 5.13 -7.54
C PHE A 77 14.13 6.01 -8.78
N LYS A 78 15.30 6.29 -9.37
CA LYS A 78 15.41 6.94 -10.67
C LYS A 78 16.07 6.04 -11.69
N THR A 79 15.65 6.13 -12.93
CA THR A 79 16.27 5.41 -14.06
C THR A 79 16.03 6.13 -15.37
N ASN A 80 16.98 6.01 -16.29
CA ASN A 80 16.83 6.39 -17.68
C ASN A 80 16.77 5.17 -18.62
N SER A 81 16.60 3.97 -18.05
CA SER A 81 16.47 2.75 -18.84
C SER A 81 15.20 2.77 -19.69
N PRO A 82 15.25 2.35 -20.96
CA PRO A 82 14.03 2.20 -21.76
C PRO A 82 13.09 1.11 -21.24
N SER A 83 13.58 0.19 -20.41
CA SER A 83 12.73 -0.84 -19.81
C SER A 83 13.03 -1.09 -18.33
N ILE A 84 12.01 -1.50 -17.58
CA ILE A 84 12.09 -1.88 -16.17
C ILE A 84 11.50 -3.27 -16.00
N THR A 85 12.25 -4.13 -15.35
CA THR A 85 11.81 -5.48 -14.96
C THR A 85 11.90 -5.64 -13.44
N VAL A 86 11.21 -6.62 -12.89
CA VAL A 86 11.32 -7.00 -11.48
C VAL A 86 11.48 -8.51 -11.36
N LYS A 87 12.37 -8.94 -10.47
CA LYS A 87 12.60 -10.35 -10.14
C LYS A 87 12.50 -10.50 -8.62
N SER A 88 11.92 -11.60 -8.15
CA SER A 88 11.60 -11.75 -6.73
C SER A 88 11.79 -13.17 -6.24
N VAL A 89 12.08 -13.26 -4.93
CA VAL A 89 12.03 -14.53 -4.20
C VAL A 89 10.97 -14.38 -3.10
N PHE A 90 9.89 -15.14 -3.24
CA PHE A 90 8.81 -15.20 -2.25
C PHE A 90 9.15 -16.18 -1.13
N ARG A 91 8.75 -15.85 0.10
CA ARG A 91 8.69 -16.80 1.20
C ARG A 91 7.30 -17.42 1.30
N THR A 92 6.27 -16.57 1.18
CA THR A 92 4.87 -16.98 1.23
C THR A 92 4.09 -16.20 0.18
N PRO A 93 3.74 -16.82 -0.98
CA PRO A 93 3.10 -16.10 -2.10
C PRO A 93 1.56 -16.16 -2.07
N GLY A 94 0.94 -16.65 -0.99
CA GLY A 94 -0.50 -16.85 -0.91
C GLY A 94 -1.29 -15.57 -0.64
N TYR A 95 -2.54 -15.53 -1.09
CA TYR A 95 -3.48 -14.42 -0.85
C TYR A 95 -4.92 -14.96 -0.68
N PRO A 96 -5.81 -14.17 -0.04
CA PRO A 96 -7.22 -14.56 0.17
C PRO A 96 -7.99 -14.72 -1.15
N THR A 97 -9.06 -15.52 -1.12
CA THR A 97 -9.89 -15.80 -2.31
C THR A 97 -10.61 -14.57 -2.89
N ASN A 98 -10.84 -13.53 -2.08
CA ASN A 98 -11.39 -12.26 -2.51
C ASN A 98 -10.33 -11.26 -3.02
N THR A 99 -9.12 -11.73 -3.26
CA THR A 99 -7.98 -10.94 -3.72
C THR A 99 -7.43 -11.59 -4.99
N ASN A 100 -7.03 -10.80 -5.97
CA ASN A 100 -6.46 -11.32 -7.22
C ASN A 100 -4.93 -11.39 -7.19
N GLY A 101 -4.32 -12.01 -8.19
CA GLY A 101 -2.87 -12.19 -8.29
C GLY A 101 -2.09 -10.87 -8.36
N TYR A 102 -2.62 -9.84 -9.05
CA TYR A 102 -1.95 -8.54 -9.20
C TYR A 102 -1.80 -7.79 -7.89
N SER A 103 -2.79 -7.84 -7.01
CA SER A 103 -2.68 -7.23 -5.68
C SER A 103 -1.99 -8.14 -4.66
N GLY A 104 -2.21 -9.46 -4.76
CA GLY A 104 -1.65 -10.42 -3.82
C GLY A 104 -0.16 -10.67 -3.97
N ARG A 105 0.34 -10.76 -5.21
CA ARG A 105 1.74 -11.10 -5.56
C ARG A 105 2.38 -10.14 -6.57
N GLY A 106 1.61 -9.19 -7.11
CA GLY A 106 2.07 -8.31 -8.17
C GLY A 106 2.74 -7.03 -7.68
N TYR A 107 3.36 -6.37 -8.64
CA TYR A 107 4.01 -5.08 -8.50
C TYR A 107 3.22 -4.03 -9.26
N ASP A 108 3.20 -2.80 -8.75
CA ASP A 108 2.40 -1.72 -9.33
C ASP A 108 3.27 -0.47 -9.50
N LEU A 109 3.63 -0.16 -10.75
CA LEU A 109 4.57 0.89 -11.10
C LEU A 109 3.85 2.18 -11.47
N TYR A 110 4.29 3.27 -10.86
CA TYR A 110 3.97 4.66 -11.21
C TYR A 110 5.25 5.39 -11.60
N ILE A 111 5.14 6.27 -12.59
CA ILE A 111 6.23 7.15 -13.04
C ILE A 111 5.76 8.59 -12.84
N ARG A 112 6.64 9.47 -12.37
CA ARG A 112 6.31 10.87 -12.15
C ARG A 112 6.44 11.65 -13.43
N GLU A 113 5.37 12.37 -13.80
CA GLU A 113 5.34 13.24 -14.96
C GLU A 113 4.49 14.48 -14.64
N GLY A 114 4.97 15.67 -15.01
CA GLY A 114 4.28 16.91 -14.69
C GLY A 114 4.06 17.17 -13.19
N GLY A 115 4.83 16.52 -12.32
CA GLY A 115 4.68 16.59 -10.86
C GLY A 115 3.75 15.54 -10.27
N GLU A 116 3.00 14.80 -11.09
CA GLU A 116 2.00 13.80 -10.69
C GLU A 116 2.52 12.36 -10.87
N TRP A 117 2.05 11.44 -10.02
CA TRP A 117 2.34 10.03 -10.14
C TRP A 117 1.37 9.36 -11.12
N ILE A 118 1.83 9.09 -12.33
CA ILE A 118 1.04 8.47 -13.40
C ILE A 118 1.24 6.96 -13.35
N TYR A 119 0.14 6.22 -13.40
CA TYR A 119 0.19 4.76 -13.50
C TYR A 119 0.86 4.33 -14.81
N ALA A 120 1.91 3.54 -14.69
CA ALA A 120 2.62 2.99 -15.85
C ALA A 120 2.13 1.56 -16.16
N ARG A 121 2.29 0.63 -15.22
CA ARG A 121 1.88 -0.76 -15.42
C ARG A 121 1.91 -1.54 -14.10
N SER A 122 1.17 -2.67 -14.08
CA SER A 122 1.31 -3.71 -13.07
C SER A 122 1.83 -4.99 -13.70
N GLY A 123 2.62 -5.75 -12.95
CA GLY A 123 3.10 -7.07 -13.33
C GLY A 123 2.90 -8.08 -12.21
N VAL A 124 2.60 -9.33 -12.56
CA VAL A 124 2.44 -10.43 -11.61
C VAL A 124 3.25 -11.64 -12.10
N PRO A 125 4.01 -12.33 -11.22
CA PRO A 125 4.73 -13.52 -11.62
C PRO A 125 3.77 -14.65 -11.99
N SER A 126 4.18 -15.46 -12.94
CA SER A 126 3.46 -16.66 -13.33
C SER A 126 3.37 -17.64 -12.15
N GLU A 127 2.24 -18.31 -12.00
CA GLU A 127 2.11 -19.39 -11.00
C GLU A 127 3.04 -20.58 -11.26
N ARG A 128 3.48 -20.75 -12.50
CA ARG A 128 4.40 -21.81 -12.92
C ARG A 128 5.85 -21.50 -12.53
N ASP A 129 6.21 -20.21 -12.48
CA ASP A 129 7.54 -19.75 -12.07
C ASP A 129 7.41 -18.38 -11.38
N LEU A 130 7.35 -18.42 -10.06
CA LEU A 130 7.24 -17.21 -9.23
C LEU A 130 8.52 -16.38 -9.20
N ASN A 131 9.65 -16.93 -9.63
CA ASN A 131 10.95 -16.26 -9.63
C ASN A 131 11.32 -15.69 -11.01
N ALA A 132 10.54 -15.98 -12.05
CA ALA A 132 10.78 -15.44 -13.39
C ALA A 132 10.71 -13.90 -13.38
N PRO A 133 11.60 -13.23 -14.13
CA PRO A 133 11.52 -11.77 -14.31
C PRO A 133 10.19 -11.35 -14.93
N ILE A 134 9.64 -10.24 -14.44
CA ILE A 134 8.41 -9.63 -14.93
C ILE A 134 8.77 -8.30 -15.59
N SER A 135 8.37 -8.09 -16.83
CA SER A 135 8.47 -6.77 -17.48
C SER A 135 7.37 -5.86 -16.94
N LEU A 136 7.76 -4.69 -16.41
CA LEU A 136 6.83 -3.65 -15.96
C LEU A 136 6.61 -2.59 -17.02
N VAL A 137 7.65 -2.20 -17.74
CA VAL A 137 7.56 -1.23 -18.83
C VAL A 137 8.68 -1.48 -19.84
N SER A 138 8.46 -1.12 -21.10
CA SER A 138 9.44 -1.17 -22.20
C SER A 138 9.24 0.02 -23.13
N ASP A 139 10.25 0.29 -23.95
CA ASP A 139 10.24 1.35 -24.98
C ASP A 139 10.01 2.77 -24.41
N MET A 140 10.55 3.06 -23.21
CA MET A 140 10.61 4.42 -22.70
C MET A 140 11.63 5.26 -23.47
N ASP A 141 11.49 6.58 -23.39
CA ASP A 141 12.22 7.58 -24.16
C ASP A 141 13.71 7.77 -23.78
N GLY A 142 14.23 7.02 -22.81
CA GLY A 142 15.62 7.13 -22.33
C GLY A 142 15.90 8.35 -21.44
N GLN A 143 14.88 9.16 -21.14
CA GLN A 143 15.02 10.27 -20.18
C GLN A 143 14.95 9.77 -18.75
N MET A 144 15.62 10.49 -17.82
CA MET A 144 15.58 10.16 -16.40
C MET A 144 14.14 10.26 -15.85
N LYS A 145 13.65 9.17 -15.29
CA LYS A 145 12.30 9.05 -14.69
C LYS A 145 12.39 8.82 -13.20
N GLU A 146 11.52 9.47 -12.42
CA GLU A 146 11.27 9.14 -11.03
C GLU A 146 10.19 8.05 -10.96
N CYS A 147 10.50 6.96 -10.27
CA CYS A 147 9.67 5.75 -10.22
C CYS A 147 9.22 5.46 -8.80
N LEU A 148 7.96 5.02 -8.65
CA LEU A 148 7.35 4.54 -7.41
C LEU A 148 6.74 3.17 -7.69
N MET A 149 7.32 2.11 -7.13
CA MET A 149 6.86 0.73 -7.32
C MET A 149 6.33 0.17 -6.01
N TYR A 150 5.01 -0.06 -5.91
CA TYR A 150 4.39 -0.74 -4.78
C TYR A 150 4.65 -2.24 -4.84
N LEU A 151 4.95 -2.81 -3.67
CA LEU A 151 5.16 -4.24 -3.48
C LEU A 151 3.82 -4.99 -3.27
N PRO A 152 3.84 -6.34 -3.36
CA PRO A 152 2.66 -7.18 -3.14
C PRO A 152 1.99 -6.96 -1.79
N LEU A 153 0.66 -7.00 -1.74
CA LEU A 153 -0.09 -6.78 -0.49
C LEU A 153 -0.08 -8.00 0.43
N TYR A 154 -0.14 -9.22 -0.12
CA TYR A 154 -0.35 -10.45 0.66
C TYR A 154 0.84 -11.41 0.61
N SER A 155 1.98 -10.99 0.13
CA SER A 155 3.17 -11.83 0.03
C SER A 155 4.26 -11.43 1.03
N GLU A 156 4.88 -12.42 1.64
CA GLU A 156 6.13 -12.26 2.38
C GLU A 156 7.29 -12.42 1.40
N MET A 157 8.13 -11.41 1.29
CA MET A 157 9.24 -11.36 0.33
C MET A 157 10.57 -11.72 1.03
N LYS A 158 11.45 -12.47 0.34
CA LYS A 158 12.86 -12.65 0.74
C LYS A 158 13.77 -11.67 0.01
N SER A 159 13.49 -11.43 -1.29
CA SER A 159 14.27 -10.55 -2.16
C SER A 159 13.36 -9.95 -3.21
N VAL A 160 13.61 -8.70 -3.56
CA VAL A 160 12.99 -7.98 -4.67
C VAL A 160 14.10 -7.26 -5.41
N GLN A 161 14.31 -7.57 -6.68
CA GLN A 161 15.35 -6.98 -7.51
C GLN A 161 14.72 -6.21 -8.67
N ILE A 162 15.14 -4.96 -8.84
CA ILE A 162 14.76 -4.13 -9.98
C ILE A 162 15.82 -4.28 -11.04
N GLY A 163 15.42 -4.65 -12.26
CA GLY A 163 16.28 -4.82 -13.42
C GLY A 163 16.09 -3.69 -14.42
N VAL A 164 17.21 -3.13 -14.85
CA VAL A 164 17.30 -2.15 -15.92
C VAL A 164 18.23 -2.67 -17.00
N GLU A 165 18.12 -2.19 -18.23
CA GLU A 165 19.02 -2.61 -19.31
C GLU A 165 20.45 -2.20 -19.00
N LYS A 166 21.40 -3.06 -19.36
CA LYS A 166 22.83 -2.84 -19.14
C LYS A 166 23.30 -1.55 -19.81
N GLY A 167 24.03 -0.74 -19.06
CA GLY A 167 24.53 0.56 -19.53
C GLY A 167 23.63 1.75 -19.18
N TYR A 168 22.43 1.51 -18.64
CA TYR A 168 21.55 2.56 -18.14
C TYR A 168 21.67 2.71 -16.63
N VAL A 169 21.25 3.87 -16.13
CA VAL A 169 21.33 4.25 -14.73
C VAL A 169 20.13 3.68 -13.95
N LEU A 170 20.40 3.13 -12.77
CA LEU A 170 19.43 2.86 -11.71
C LEU A 170 20.01 3.39 -10.40
N GLU A 171 19.34 4.34 -9.79
CA GLU A 171 19.82 4.98 -8.55
C GLU A 171 18.69 5.20 -7.53
N ALA A 172 19.07 5.22 -6.25
CA ALA A 172 18.15 5.60 -5.18
C ALA A 172 17.72 7.07 -5.34
N MET A 173 16.51 7.40 -4.88
CA MET A 173 16.04 8.77 -4.76
C MET A 173 15.53 9.02 -3.35
N ASP A 174 15.50 10.28 -2.93
CA ASP A 174 14.89 10.64 -1.66
C ASP A 174 13.40 10.31 -1.64
N ASN A 175 12.89 10.06 -0.42
CA ASN A 175 11.46 9.83 -0.24
C ASN A 175 10.66 11.08 -0.69
N PRO A 176 9.80 10.97 -1.71
CA PRO A 176 9.03 12.11 -2.23
C PRO A 176 7.87 12.53 -1.32
N PHE A 177 7.56 11.74 -0.30
CA PHE A 177 6.47 11.99 0.64
C PHE A 177 6.99 12.54 1.97
N ARG A 178 6.21 13.42 2.59
CA ARG A 178 6.56 14.09 3.85
C ARG A 178 5.65 13.61 4.97
N HIS A 179 6.05 13.92 6.21
CA HIS A 179 5.25 13.61 7.41
C HIS A 179 4.80 12.14 7.49
N ARG A 180 5.28 11.45 8.47
CA ARG A 180 5.07 10.02 8.68
C ARG A 180 3.72 9.76 9.35
N ILE A 181 2.74 9.29 8.59
CA ILE A 181 1.41 8.96 9.08
C ILE A 181 1.28 7.44 9.22
N GLY A 182 1.32 6.93 10.44
CA GLY A 182 1.10 5.50 10.70
C GLY A 182 -0.37 5.14 10.50
N VAL A 183 -0.66 4.11 9.69
CA VAL A 183 -2.03 3.66 9.42
C VAL A 183 -2.20 2.24 9.92
N PHE A 184 -2.96 2.07 11.00
CA PHE A 184 -3.29 0.76 11.55
C PHE A 184 -4.74 0.39 11.23
N GLY A 185 -4.97 -0.85 10.77
CA GLY A 185 -6.34 -1.25 10.45
C GLY A 185 -6.51 -2.70 10.01
N SER A 186 -7.70 -2.95 9.50
CA SER A 186 -8.23 -4.25 9.12
C SER A 186 -7.75 -4.73 7.74
N SER A 187 -8.50 -5.66 7.13
CA SER A 187 -8.36 -6.06 5.73
C SER A 187 -8.51 -4.88 4.76
N PHE A 188 -9.27 -3.87 5.12
CA PHE A 188 -9.41 -2.66 4.32
C PHE A 188 -8.10 -1.87 4.22
N THR A 189 -7.39 -1.72 5.34
CA THR A 189 -6.06 -1.08 5.37
C THR A 189 -5.00 -1.98 4.75
N HIS A 190 -5.13 -3.32 4.88
CA HIS A 190 -4.26 -4.28 4.20
C HIS A 190 -4.40 -4.23 2.68
N GLY A 191 -5.61 -3.91 2.18
CA GLY A 191 -5.94 -3.74 0.77
C GLY A 191 -6.63 -4.94 0.13
N SER A 192 -7.42 -5.72 0.90
CA SER A 192 -8.24 -6.80 0.34
C SER A 192 -9.11 -6.29 -0.79
N SER A 193 -9.24 -7.10 -1.85
CA SER A 193 -10.13 -6.88 -2.98
C SER A 193 -9.78 -5.70 -3.90
N THR A 194 -8.63 -5.04 -3.69
CA THR A 194 -8.12 -4.11 -4.72
C THR A 194 -7.66 -4.87 -5.95
N SER A 195 -7.69 -4.25 -7.13
CA SER A 195 -7.16 -4.86 -8.34
C SER A 195 -5.63 -4.96 -8.35
N ARG A 196 -4.93 -4.06 -7.63
CA ARG A 196 -3.47 -3.94 -7.60
C ARG A 196 -3.03 -3.11 -6.39
N SER A 197 -1.76 -3.20 -6.00
CA SER A 197 -1.24 -2.67 -4.73
C SER A 197 -1.39 -1.16 -4.55
N GLY A 198 -1.21 -0.38 -5.61
CA GLY A 198 -1.35 1.08 -5.57
C GLY A 198 -2.80 1.59 -5.45
N MET A 199 -3.81 0.71 -5.47
CA MET A 199 -5.23 1.11 -5.38
C MET A 199 -5.80 1.01 -3.98
N THR A 200 -5.03 0.61 -2.96
CA THR A 200 -5.47 0.76 -1.55
C THR A 200 -5.75 2.23 -1.24
N TYR A 201 -6.71 2.52 -0.34
CA TYR A 201 -6.97 3.92 0.05
C TYR A 201 -5.73 4.59 0.66
N VAL A 202 -4.88 3.83 1.34
CA VAL A 202 -3.63 4.30 1.94
C VAL A 202 -2.63 4.76 0.87
N ALA A 203 -2.44 3.95 -0.20
CA ALA A 203 -1.56 4.30 -1.31
C ALA A 203 -2.09 5.49 -2.12
N GLN A 204 -3.41 5.57 -2.32
CA GLN A 204 -4.05 6.71 -2.98
C GLN A 204 -3.87 7.99 -2.16
N LEU A 205 -4.09 7.96 -0.85
CA LEU A 205 -3.85 9.11 0.03
C LEU A 205 -2.40 9.61 -0.05
N SER A 206 -1.41 8.69 -0.04
CA SER A 206 -0.01 9.08 -0.19
C SER A 206 0.21 9.91 -1.47
N ARG A 207 -0.22 9.39 -2.61
CA ARG A 207 -0.04 10.07 -3.91
C ARG A 207 -0.83 11.37 -4.02
N ASN A 208 -2.06 11.41 -3.49
CA ASN A 208 -2.92 12.58 -3.58
C ASN A 208 -2.46 13.73 -2.68
N THR A 209 -1.91 13.42 -1.51
CA THR A 209 -1.65 14.42 -0.46
C THR A 209 -0.17 14.74 -0.27
N GLY A 210 0.73 13.91 -0.80
CA GLY A 210 2.17 14.02 -0.51
C GLY A 210 2.57 13.53 0.89
N LEU A 211 1.65 12.96 1.67
CA LEU A 211 1.93 12.41 3.00
C LEU A 211 2.58 11.03 2.91
N HIS A 212 3.57 10.77 3.76
CA HIS A 212 4.20 9.45 3.87
C HIS A 212 3.34 8.50 4.72
N MET A 213 2.42 7.80 4.07
CA MET A 213 1.52 6.85 4.71
C MET A 213 2.25 5.51 4.97
N LEU A 214 2.21 5.01 6.22
CA LEU A 214 2.92 3.83 6.69
C LEU A 214 1.89 2.75 7.06
N SER A 215 1.66 1.78 6.17
CA SER A 215 0.56 0.81 6.34
C SER A 215 0.91 -0.33 7.32
N LEU A 216 0.03 -0.53 8.30
CA LEU A 216 0.00 -1.71 9.17
C LEU A 216 -1.42 -2.33 9.16
N GLY A 217 -1.94 -2.66 7.97
CA GLY A 217 -3.19 -3.39 7.83
C GLY A 217 -3.00 -4.88 8.16
N CYS A 218 -3.93 -5.45 8.93
CA CYS A 218 -3.92 -6.87 9.33
C CYS A 218 -5.33 -7.46 9.15
N SER A 219 -5.53 -8.18 8.04
CA SER A 219 -6.83 -8.74 7.62
C SER A 219 -7.45 -9.64 8.68
N GLY A 220 -8.65 -9.26 9.17
CA GLY A 220 -9.38 -10.00 10.21
C GLY A 220 -8.77 -9.90 11.61
N ASN A 221 -7.62 -9.24 11.77
CA ASN A 221 -6.78 -9.33 12.97
C ASN A 221 -6.53 -8.00 13.70
N SER A 222 -6.99 -6.86 13.20
CA SER A 222 -6.89 -5.60 13.95
C SER A 222 -8.07 -5.47 14.93
N LYS A 223 -7.89 -5.97 16.16
CA LYS A 223 -8.95 -6.07 17.19
C LYS A 223 -8.60 -5.33 18.48
N LEU A 224 -7.86 -4.22 18.38
CA LEU A 224 -7.42 -3.39 19.51
C LEU A 224 -6.56 -4.17 20.55
N GLN A 225 -5.76 -5.11 20.06
CA GLN A 225 -4.89 -5.92 20.94
C GLN A 225 -3.73 -5.08 21.47
N SER A 226 -3.36 -5.32 22.75
CA SER A 226 -2.32 -4.59 23.46
C SER A 226 -0.96 -4.65 22.76
N TYR A 227 -0.60 -5.81 22.18
CA TYR A 227 0.67 -5.97 21.45
C TYR A 227 0.73 -5.18 20.13
N PHE A 228 -0.40 -4.90 19.47
CA PHE A 228 -0.41 -3.94 18.36
C PHE A 228 -0.23 -2.50 18.85
N ALA A 229 -0.78 -2.15 20.03
CA ALA A 229 -0.48 -0.87 20.65
C ALA A 229 1.02 -0.73 20.92
N ASP A 230 1.71 -1.78 21.39
CA ASP A 230 3.16 -1.76 21.64
C ASP A 230 3.96 -1.51 20.35
N VAL A 231 3.57 -2.11 19.23
CA VAL A 231 4.15 -1.83 17.90
C VAL A 231 3.97 -0.36 17.51
N LEU A 232 2.76 0.17 17.69
CA LEU A 232 2.43 1.55 17.32
C LEU A 232 3.08 2.56 18.25
N CYS A 233 3.20 2.28 19.55
CA CYS A 233 3.90 3.13 20.52
C CYS A 233 5.39 3.31 20.17
N ALA A 234 6.02 2.29 19.58
CA ALA A 234 7.42 2.34 19.18
C ALA A 234 7.64 2.96 17.78
N ALA A 235 6.56 3.32 17.07
CA ALA A 235 6.65 3.86 15.72
C ALA A 235 7.04 5.34 15.72
N GLU A 236 8.00 5.71 14.88
CA GLU A 236 8.36 7.11 14.62
C GLU A 236 7.34 7.71 13.63
N VAL A 237 6.32 8.38 14.13
CA VAL A 237 5.24 8.95 13.34
C VAL A 237 4.93 10.39 13.77
N ASP A 238 4.36 11.18 12.87
CA ASP A 238 3.83 12.52 13.16
C ASP A 238 2.35 12.46 13.54
N ALA A 239 1.63 11.46 13.03
CA ALA A 239 0.23 11.18 13.33
C ALA A 239 -0.07 9.68 13.19
N LEU A 240 -1.20 9.24 13.77
CA LEU A 240 -1.73 7.89 13.59
C LEU A 240 -3.17 7.97 13.05
N LEU A 241 -3.46 7.15 12.03
CA LEU A 241 -4.78 6.98 11.42
C LEU A 241 -5.26 5.54 11.64
N PHE A 242 -6.49 5.35 12.10
CA PHE A 242 -7.01 4.06 12.54
C PHE A 242 -8.27 3.65 11.79
N ASP A 243 -8.26 2.50 11.10
CA ASP A 243 -9.42 1.69 10.75
C ASP A 243 -9.56 0.58 11.82
N ALA A 244 -9.88 0.95 13.05
CA ALA A 244 -9.76 0.07 14.22
C ALA A 244 -11.07 -0.61 14.64
N PHE A 245 -12.23 -0.19 14.09
CA PHE A 245 -13.54 -0.70 14.50
C PHE A 245 -14.12 -1.77 13.56
N SER A 246 -13.40 -2.12 12.50
CA SER A 246 -13.88 -3.05 11.46
C SER A 246 -13.86 -4.52 11.93
N ASN A 247 -12.84 -4.96 12.65
CA ASN A 247 -12.67 -6.36 13.06
C ASN A 247 -13.16 -6.69 14.48
N PRO A 248 -13.06 -5.82 15.51
CA PRO A 248 -13.53 -6.17 16.84
C PRO A 248 -15.06 -6.24 16.88
N ASN A 249 -15.60 -7.14 17.72
CA ASN A 249 -17.00 -7.11 18.11
C ASN A 249 -17.24 -6.10 19.25
N VAL A 250 -18.50 -5.89 19.60
CA VAL A 250 -18.90 -4.94 20.65
C VAL A 250 -18.21 -5.18 21.99
N ALA A 251 -18.10 -6.44 22.43
CA ALA A 251 -17.45 -6.79 23.69
C ALA A 251 -15.96 -6.43 23.68
N MET A 252 -15.25 -6.79 22.60
CA MET A 252 -13.84 -6.43 22.41
C MET A 252 -13.62 -4.91 22.36
N MET A 253 -14.52 -4.16 21.71
CA MET A 253 -14.43 -2.69 21.70
C MET A 253 -14.53 -2.11 23.10
N LYS A 254 -15.53 -2.53 23.89
CA LYS A 254 -15.74 -2.06 25.27
C LYS A 254 -14.58 -2.40 26.19
N GLU A 255 -14.01 -3.64 26.04
CA GLU A 255 -12.89 -4.11 26.83
C GLU A 255 -11.57 -3.42 26.50
N ARG A 256 -11.26 -3.25 25.20
CA ARG A 256 -9.89 -2.99 24.73
C ARG A 256 -9.63 -1.56 24.29
N PHE A 257 -10.67 -0.80 23.95
CA PHE A 257 -10.49 0.52 23.34
C PHE A 257 -9.71 1.49 24.22
N PHE A 258 -10.14 1.71 25.47
CA PHE A 258 -9.44 2.64 26.35
C PHE A 258 -8.02 2.20 26.72
N PRO A 259 -7.76 0.93 27.11
CA PRO A 259 -6.39 0.48 27.32
C PRO A 259 -5.48 0.66 26.09
N PHE A 260 -6.00 0.44 24.88
CA PHE A 260 -5.28 0.66 23.63
C PHE A 260 -4.97 2.14 23.41
N VAL A 261 -5.97 3.00 23.55
CA VAL A 261 -5.85 4.46 23.37
C VAL A 261 -4.90 5.08 24.40
N GLU A 262 -5.00 4.71 25.67
CA GLU A 262 -4.17 5.24 26.75
C GLU A 262 -2.68 4.97 26.53
N LYS A 263 -2.32 3.78 26.06
CA LYS A 263 -0.94 3.47 25.64
C LYS A 263 -0.46 4.44 24.56
N LEU A 264 -1.26 4.66 23.53
CA LEU A 264 -0.90 5.49 22.37
C LEU A 264 -0.80 6.98 22.74
N VAL A 265 -1.75 7.51 23.51
CA VAL A 265 -1.71 8.91 23.99
C VAL A 265 -0.46 9.16 24.83
N LYS A 266 -0.09 8.20 25.69
CA LYS A 266 1.14 8.28 26.51
C LYS A 266 2.40 8.23 25.66
N ALA A 267 2.42 7.42 24.60
CA ALA A 267 3.60 7.25 23.74
C ALA A 267 3.77 8.38 22.72
N HIS A 268 2.70 9.02 22.31
CA HIS A 268 2.68 10.07 21.29
C HIS A 268 2.05 11.38 21.80
N PRO A 269 2.60 12.01 22.85
CA PRO A 269 2.04 13.23 23.40
C PRO A 269 1.99 14.36 22.37
N GLY A 270 0.84 15.04 22.25
CA GLY A 270 0.64 16.15 21.31
C GLY A 270 0.57 15.76 19.84
N LYS A 271 0.50 14.46 19.52
CA LYS A 271 0.32 13.98 18.13
C LYS A 271 -1.12 13.54 17.90
N PRO A 272 -1.73 13.86 16.74
CA PRO A 272 -3.10 13.49 16.47
C PRO A 272 -3.28 11.99 16.29
N LEU A 273 -4.24 11.42 17.01
CA LEU A 273 -4.74 10.06 16.89
C LEU A 273 -6.11 10.12 16.21
N ILE A 274 -6.17 9.76 14.92
CA ILE A 274 -7.33 9.98 14.07
C ILE A 274 -8.01 8.64 13.80
N PHE A 275 -9.18 8.44 14.39
CA PHE A 275 -9.98 7.24 14.20
C PHE A 275 -10.96 7.42 13.06
N GLN A 276 -11.19 6.35 12.31
CA GLN A 276 -12.19 6.26 11.25
C GLN A 276 -13.39 5.45 11.76
N ARG A 277 -14.59 5.93 11.51
CA ARG A 277 -15.78 5.11 11.64
C ARG A 277 -15.71 3.95 10.66
N THR A 278 -16.19 2.76 11.03
CA THR A 278 -16.24 1.66 10.06
C THR A 278 -17.14 2.00 8.87
N ILE A 279 -16.74 1.58 7.67
CA ILE A 279 -17.50 1.84 6.45
C ILE A 279 -18.80 1.03 6.41
N TYR A 280 -19.73 1.45 5.57
CA TYR A 280 -20.91 0.68 5.26
C TYR A 280 -20.52 -0.62 4.55
N ARG A 281 -21.14 -1.73 4.92
CA ARG A 281 -20.97 -3.05 4.29
C ARG A 281 -22.25 -3.46 3.60
N GLU A 282 -22.18 -3.79 2.33
CA GLU A 282 -23.34 -4.14 1.52
C GLU A 282 -23.95 -5.49 1.93
N SER A 283 -23.16 -6.36 2.55
CA SER A 283 -23.65 -7.65 3.10
C SER A 283 -24.77 -7.51 4.15
N ARG A 284 -25.02 -6.29 4.66
CA ARG A 284 -26.11 -5.99 5.60
C ARG A 284 -27.45 -5.71 4.91
N ASN A 285 -27.46 -5.38 3.61
CA ASN A 285 -28.65 -4.85 2.91
C ASN A 285 -29.88 -5.77 3.00
N PHE A 286 -29.71 -7.08 2.89
CA PHE A 286 -30.78 -8.06 2.95
C PHE A 286 -30.62 -9.09 4.09
N ASN A 287 -29.77 -8.78 5.08
CA ASN A 287 -29.47 -9.64 6.22
C ASN A 287 -29.73 -8.88 7.54
N LYS A 288 -30.89 -9.09 8.14
CA LYS A 288 -31.29 -8.42 9.39
C LYS A 288 -30.33 -8.65 10.55
N ALA A 289 -29.75 -9.85 10.68
CA ALA A 289 -28.80 -10.17 11.76
C ALA A 289 -27.48 -9.43 11.56
N THR A 290 -26.95 -9.41 10.34
CA THR A 290 -25.76 -8.65 9.98
C THR A 290 -25.98 -7.16 10.16
N ASP A 291 -27.14 -6.62 9.73
CA ASP A 291 -27.47 -5.21 9.90
C ASP A 291 -27.55 -4.81 11.39
N ALA A 292 -28.21 -5.61 12.21
CA ALA A 292 -28.27 -5.36 13.66
C ALA A 292 -26.88 -5.40 14.32
N SER A 293 -26.02 -6.35 13.94
CA SER A 293 -24.65 -6.46 14.44
C SER A 293 -23.80 -5.24 14.04
N GLU A 294 -23.84 -4.83 12.77
CA GLU A 294 -23.08 -3.67 12.28
C GLU A 294 -23.58 -2.35 12.89
N ARG A 295 -24.89 -2.18 13.11
CA ARG A 295 -25.43 -1.03 13.86
C ARG A 295 -24.91 -0.99 15.29
N ALA A 296 -24.96 -2.11 16.02
CA ALA A 296 -24.46 -2.17 17.39
C ALA A 296 -22.97 -1.85 17.49
N LYS A 297 -22.16 -2.28 16.51
CA LYS A 297 -20.74 -1.91 16.41
C LYS A 297 -20.55 -0.42 16.19
N ILE A 298 -21.30 0.17 15.25
CA ILE A 298 -21.24 1.60 14.95
C ILE A 298 -21.62 2.44 16.17
N GLU A 299 -22.75 2.13 16.83
CA GLU A 299 -23.21 2.82 18.02
C GLU A 299 -22.20 2.73 19.17
N THR A 300 -21.58 1.55 19.35
CA THR A 300 -20.52 1.35 20.34
C THR A 300 -19.29 2.19 20.02
N ALA A 301 -18.82 2.17 18.76
CA ALA A 301 -17.68 2.97 18.33
C ALA A 301 -17.94 4.48 18.52
N ASP A 302 -19.12 4.96 18.08
CA ASP A 302 -19.51 6.38 18.24
C ASP A 302 -19.54 6.79 19.71
N SER A 303 -20.09 5.94 20.60
CA SER A 303 -20.10 6.20 22.04
C SER A 303 -18.69 6.27 22.66
N LEU A 304 -17.83 5.28 22.34
CA LEU A 304 -16.46 5.24 22.82
C LEU A 304 -15.64 6.43 22.32
N MET A 305 -15.80 6.80 21.05
CA MET A 305 -15.11 7.96 20.46
C MET A 305 -15.57 9.28 21.08
N ASN A 306 -16.87 9.46 21.35
CA ASN A 306 -17.38 10.64 22.04
C ASN A 306 -16.78 10.79 23.44
N LEU A 307 -16.58 9.69 24.18
CA LEU A 307 -15.91 9.71 25.47
C LEU A 307 -14.42 10.02 25.34
N ALA A 308 -13.73 9.38 24.37
CA ALA A 308 -12.31 9.57 24.14
C ALA A 308 -11.97 11.00 23.73
N MET A 309 -12.75 11.61 22.83
CA MET A 309 -12.55 13.00 22.40
C MET A 309 -12.78 14.02 23.51
N LYS A 310 -13.65 13.71 24.49
CA LYS A 310 -13.82 14.56 25.69
C LYS A 310 -12.64 14.45 26.65
N LYS A 311 -12.01 13.25 26.73
CA LYS A 311 -10.90 12.97 27.65
C LYS A 311 -9.54 13.38 27.11
N TYR A 312 -9.33 13.28 25.77
CA TYR A 312 -8.04 13.49 25.12
C TYR A 312 -8.17 14.47 23.94
N PRO A 313 -7.53 15.65 23.99
CA PRO A 313 -7.70 16.71 22.98
C PRO A 313 -7.13 16.33 21.61
N ASP A 314 -6.17 15.40 21.56
CA ASP A 314 -5.50 14.98 20.32
C ASP A 314 -6.19 13.80 19.64
N ILE A 315 -7.33 13.35 20.15
CA ILE A 315 -8.16 12.31 19.52
C ILE A 315 -9.19 12.94 18.61
N HIS A 316 -9.24 12.43 17.39
CA HIS A 316 -10.17 12.88 16.35
C HIS A 316 -10.93 11.72 15.74
N TYR A 317 -12.13 11.99 15.20
CA TYR A 317 -12.99 11.02 14.56
C TYR A 317 -13.45 11.51 13.19
N ILE A 318 -13.28 10.70 12.14
CA ILE A 318 -13.67 11.01 10.78
C ILE A 318 -14.55 9.89 10.18
N TYR A 319 -15.32 10.23 9.15
CA TYR A 319 -16.38 9.40 8.60
C TYR A 319 -16.08 9.05 7.15
N PRO A 320 -15.46 7.91 6.86
CA PRO A 320 -15.17 7.48 5.50
C PRO A 320 -16.44 7.03 4.77
N VAL A 321 -16.45 7.23 3.45
CA VAL A 321 -17.48 6.76 2.54
C VAL A 321 -16.80 5.87 1.49
N ALA A 322 -17.15 4.59 1.47
CA ALA A 322 -16.61 3.60 0.55
C ALA A 322 -17.68 2.87 -0.26
N HIS A 323 -18.93 3.32 -0.16
CA HIS A 323 -20.08 2.80 -0.89
C HIS A 323 -20.59 3.81 -1.92
N SER A 324 -21.13 3.32 -3.00
CA SER A 324 -21.82 4.12 -4.04
C SER A 324 -23.35 4.09 -3.84
N LYS A 325 -24.07 4.98 -4.52
CA LYS A 325 -25.54 5.03 -4.45
C LYS A 325 -26.22 3.75 -4.96
N ASP A 326 -25.60 3.08 -5.92
CA ASP A 326 -26.06 1.84 -6.54
C ASP A 326 -25.55 0.58 -5.81
N HIS A 327 -24.83 0.77 -4.69
CA HIS A 327 -24.31 -0.30 -3.85
C HIS A 327 -23.32 -1.27 -4.55
N ASN A 328 -22.67 -0.86 -5.64
CA ASN A 328 -21.79 -1.72 -6.46
C ASN A 328 -20.27 -1.53 -6.18
N ALA A 329 -19.88 -0.73 -5.18
CA ALA A 329 -18.47 -0.42 -4.89
C ALA A 329 -17.79 -1.48 -3.99
N THR A 330 -18.10 -2.75 -4.14
CA THR A 330 -17.61 -3.86 -3.32
C THR A 330 -17.45 -5.14 -4.14
N VAL A 331 -16.54 -6.03 -3.72
CA VAL A 331 -16.30 -7.33 -4.37
C VAL A 331 -17.15 -8.43 -3.76
N ASP A 332 -17.30 -8.46 -2.42
CA ASP A 332 -17.95 -9.56 -1.67
C ASP A 332 -19.03 -9.06 -0.68
N GLY A 333 -19.49 -7.83 -0.85
CA GLY A 333 -20.44 -7.18 0.06
C GLY A 333 -19.80 -6.62 1.34
N THR A 334 -18.50 -6.85 1.55
CA THR A 334 -17.75 -6.39 2.72
C THR A 334 -16.56 -5.52 2.30
N HIS A 335 -15.74 -6.00 1.36
CA HIS A 335 -14.50 -5.36 0.95
C HIS A 335 -14.72 -4.47 -0.26
N PRO A 336 -14.32 -3.20 -0.19
CA PRO A 336 -14.39 -2.30 -1.33
C PRO A 336 -13.58 -2.82 -2.52
N ASP A 337 -14.08 -2.58 -3.72
CA ASP A 337 -13.30 -2.67 -4.95
C ASP A 337 -12.45 -1.39 -5.15
N ASN A 338 -11.83 -1.20 -6.32
CA ASN A 338 -11.06 0.00 -6.62
C ASN A 338 -11.89 1.28 -6.50
N TYR A 339 -13.15 1.23 -6.92
CA TYR A 339 -14.05 2.38 -6.87
C TYR A 339 -14.38 2.73 -5.41
N GLY A 340 -14.72 1.75 -4.60
CA GLY A 340 -15.00 1.92 -3.18
C GLY A 340 -13.77 2.45 -2.42
N TYR A 341 -12.56 1.94 -2.69
CA TYR A 341 -11.33 2.48 -2.09
C TYR A 341 -11.01 3.90 -2.56
N THR A 342 -11.35 4.26 -3.79
CA THR A 342 -11.20 5.63 -4.28
C THR A 342 -12.20 6.59 -3.62
N LEU A 343 -13.44 6.16 -3.42
CA LEU A 343 -14.43 6.91 -2.64
C LEU A 343 -13.95 7.11 -1.19
N TRP A 344 -13.41 6.05 -0.58
CA TRP A 344 -12.84 6.13 0.77
C TRP A 344 -11.72 7.19 0.84
N ALA A 345 -10.68 7.05 0.02
CA ALA A 345 -9.57 8.00 0.01
C ALA A 345 -10.05 9.45 -0.16
N LYS A 346 -10.89 9.71 -1.16
CA LYS A 346 -11.44 11.05 -1.43
C LYS A 346 -12.28 11.59 -0.27
N SER A 347 -13.09 10.75 0.37
CA SER A 347 -14.00 11.20 1.45
C SER A 347 -13.25 11.64 2.70
N ILE A 348 -12.11 11.01 3.02
CA ILE A 348 -11.33 11.33 4.22
C ILE A 348 -10.18 12.31 3.96
N GLU A 349 -9.76 12.56 2.73
CA GLU A 349 -8.64 13.43 2.39
C GLU A 349 -8.77 14.82 3.02
N LYS A 350 -9.84 15.55 2.71
CA LYS A 350 -10.08 16.89 3.25
C LYS A 350 -10.22 16.94 4.77
N PRO A 351 -11.02 16.07 5.44
CA PRO A 351 -11.08 15.99 6.89
C PRO A 351 -9.72 15.68 7.54
N LEU A 352 -8.95 14.71 6.97
CA LEU A 352 -7.63 14.36 7.45
C LEU A 352 -6.68 15.55 7.39
N LEU A 353 -6.54 16.21 6.25
CA LEU A 353 -5.67 17.38 6.07
C LEU A 353 -6.09 18.54 6.98
N LYS A 354 -7.39 18.75 7.20
CA LYS A 354 -7.89 19.78 8.15
C LYS A 354 -7.44 19.51 9.58
N ILE A 355 -7.43 18.24 10.02
CA ILE A 355 -6.94 17.86 11.34
C ILE A 355 -5.42 18.05 11.40
N LEU A 356 -4.68 17.46 10.47
CA LEU A 356 -3.21 17.50 10.42
C LEU A 356 -2.66 18.93 10.42
N LYS A 357 -3.33 19.85 9.73
CA LYS A 357 -2.97 21.28 9.70
C LYS A 357 -2.95 21.93 11.11
N LYS A 358 -3.80 21.48 12.05
CA LYS A 358 -3.80 22.00 13.44
C LYS A 358 -2.52 21.63 14.20
N TYR A 359 -1.81 20.61 13.74
CA TYR A 359 -0.55 20.10 14.30
C TYR A 359 0.68 20.47 13.47
N ASN A 360 0.55 21.46 12.55
CA ASN A 360 1.61 21.90 11.64
C ASN A 360 2.10 20.81 10.66
N ILE A 361 1.32 19.77 10.44
CA ILE A 361 1.54 18.73 9.45
C ILE A 361 0.86 19.16 8.15
N LYS A 362 1.67 19.52 7.12
CA LYS A 362 1.19 20.12 5.85
C LYS A 362 1.76 19.37 4.65
#